data_06fbfc59809426ae84dc7aa47fb048d4
#
_entry.id   06fbfc59809426ae84dc7aa47fb048d4
#
_cell.length_a   1.000
_cell.length_b   1.000
_cell.length_c   1.000
_cell.angle_alpha   90.00
_cell.angle_beta   90.00
_cell.angle_gamma   90.00
#
_symmetry.space_group_name_H-M   'P 1'
#
loop_
_entity.id
_entity.type
_entity.pdbx_description
1 polymer ?
#
loop_
_entity_poly.entity_id
_entity_poly.type
_entity_poly.pdbx_seq_one_letter_code
_entity_poly.pdbx_strand_id
1 'polypeptide(L)'
;MYRVLVVDDEKYIRKSIINRVHWKECGCEIVGEAADGNEALELATLHQPEIIITDIRMPGMDGLQLAQKIASEHPHVKVIIISAYSDFEYAKKAIRYGVREYLLKPVNEKELEETLLRLGKEVEQERGSYSFPECSAETAETHSFPGNAFLVISFYLPSVRDETGQREKTAELYGKMTEEMKKKDFEGEVLFLRGGAENQSSFLWNGKEMASSSMYEIFHELLSGEAEEGNEYWAGISRVMSMEQPDEKGILELESQALTALKRKILEGKRRRIFLFEECEHSEDVFKKYKNDLLLLYDLSVQEDQERTKLQIMEMISYGLNQAASAAELEFLVGELIFILERVARRRGYLYETRVLFHDLKKSDYLLEFSDKEELTVQMRRMTETVFAWQDGKRYDAVEEIRDYVQQHYMEDLSVACLARKYHLNATYLSSVFKERNNIALSSYIEGIRMEKAKKILREDWGNITEAAMAVGYSDANYFTKVFKKYTGMTPRQWRKTK
;
A
#
# COMPACT_ATOMS: atom_id res chain seq x y z
N MET A 1 -8.33 22.67 -18.94
CA MET A 1 -9.65 22.02 -18.67
C MET A 1 -9.37 20.56 -18.38
N TYR A 2 -10.11 19.96 -17.44
CA TYR A 2 -9.95 18.54 -17.08
C TYR A 2 -10.77 17.67 -18.02
N ARG A 3 -10.16 16.66 -18.60
CA ARG A 3 -10.82 15.73 -19.54
C ARG A 3 -11.64 14.72 -18.76
N VAL A 4 -12.93 14.65 -19.06
CA VAL A 4 -13.89 13.77 -18.36
C VAL A 4 -14.45 12.73 -19.31
N LEU A 5 -14.45 11.46 -18.90
CA LEU A 5 -15.10 10.34 -19.57
C LEU A 5 -16.37 9.96 -18.80
N VAL A 6 -17.50 9.84 -19.49
CA VAL A 6 -18.78 9.43 -18.89
C VAL A 6 -19.16 8.03 -19.34
N VAL A 7 -19.42 7.15 -18.35
CA VAL A 7 -19.65 5.72 -18.57
C VAL A 7 -20.96 5.28 -17.92
N ASP A 8 -21.91 4.81 -18.68
CA ASP A 8 -23.20 4.26 -18.21
C ASP A 8 -23.81 3.46 -19.37
N ASP A 9 -24.40 2.30 -19.12
CA ASP A 9 -25.01 1.48 -20.19
C ASP A 9 -26.28 2.11 -20.75
N GLU A 10 -26.96 2.97 -19.97
CA GLU A 10 -28.14 3.70 -20.36
C GLU A 10 -27.80 5.02 -21.08
N LYS A 11 -27.93 5.06 -22.41
CA LYS A 11 -27.68 6.26 -23.22
C LYS A 11 -28.39 7.52 -22.72
N TYR A 12 -29.61 7.39 -22.20
CA TYR A 12 -30.38 8.53 -21.69
C TYR A 12 -29.76 9.11 -20.41
N ILE A 13 -29.20 8.27 -19.54
CA ILE A 13 -28.51 8.71 -18.32
C ILE A 13 -27.23 9.44 -18.68
N ARG A 14 -26.40 8.88 -19.58
CA ARG A 14 -25.19 9.57 -20.08
C ARG A 14 -25.53 10.96 -20.62
N LYS A 15 -26.51 11.03 -21.50
CA LYS A 15 -26.95 12.33 -22.08
C LYS A 15 -27.53 13.29 -21.01
N SER A 16 -28.22 12.78 -20.01
CA SER A 16 -28.72 13.58 -18.91
C SER A 16 -27.58 14.21 -18.11
N ILE A 17 -26.55 13.43 -17.74
CA ILE A 17 -25.37 13.92 -17.03
C ILE A 17 -24.65 14.98 -17.86
N ILE A 18 -24.36 14.66 -19.15
CA ILE A 18 -23.62 15.55 -20.04
C ILE A 18 -24.34 16.89 -20.27
N ASN A 19 -25.68 16.89 -20.38
CA ASN A 19 -26.44 18.09 -20.73
C ASN A 19 -26.80 18.98 -19.51
N ARG A 20 -26.77 18.45 -18.30
CA ARG A 20 -27.20 19.17 -17.09
C ARG A 20 -26.08 19.84 -16.33
N VAL A 21 -24.90 19.26 -16.35
CA VAL A 21 -23.72 19.77 -15.64
C VAL A 21 -23.08 20.93 -16.41
N HIS A 22 -22.70 22.00 -15.69
CA HIS A 22 -22.02 23.15 -16.26
C HIS A 22 -20.51 22.91 -16.36
N TRP A 23 -20.11 21.98 -17.26
CA TRP A 23 -18.73 21.48 -17.41
C TRP A 23 -17.68 22.59 -17.46
N LYS A 24 -17.94 23.65 -18.26
CA LYS A 24 -17.01 24.77 -18.41
C LYS A 24 -16.81 25.56 -17.10
N GLU A 25 -17.85 25.69 -16.31
CA GLU A 25 -17.79 26.36 -15.01
C GLU A 25 -16.99 25.52 -13.98
N CYS A 26 -17.03 24.20 -14.13
CA CYS A 26 -16.22 23.27 -13.36
C CYS A 26 -14.79 23.11 -13.88
N GLY A 27 -14.40 23.83 -14.96
CA GLY A 27 -13.09 23.70 -15.60
C GLY A 27 -12.90 22.36 -16.34
N CYS A 28 -14.00 21.66 -16.69
CA CYS A 28 -14.01 20.34 -17.28
C CYS A 28 -14.43 20.37 -18.77
N GLU A 29 -14.03 19.33 -19.51
CA GLU A 29 -14.53 19.03 -20.86
C GLU A 29 -14.77 17.53 -21.02
N ILE A 30 -15.84 17.17 -21.73
CA ILE A 30 -16.15 15.77 -22.03
C ILE A 30 -15.32 15.31 -23.23
N VAL A 31 -14.46 14.30 -23.03
CA VAL A 31 -13.60 13.74 -24.08
C VAL A 31 -14.14 12.42 -24.66
N GLY A 32 -15.14 11.82 -24.01
CA GLY A 32 -15.74 10.59 -24.51
C GLY A 32 -16.95 10.12 -23.70
N GLU A 33 -17.69 9.19 -24.30
CA GLU A 33 -18.79 8.45 -23.68
C GLU A 33 -18.54 6.96 -23.91
N ALA A 34 -18.77 6.12 -22.92
CA ALA A 34 -18.71 4.66 -23.04
C ALA A 34 -20.00 4.01 -22.53
N ALA A 35 -20.36 2.89 -23.10
CA ALA A 35 -21.54 2.11 -22.71
C ALA A 35 -21.23 0.95 -21.77
N ASP A 36 -19.96 0.60 -21.60
CA ASP A 36 -19.50 -0.43 -20.66
C ASP A 36 -18.04 -0.17 -20.23
N GLY A 37 -17.57 -0.98 -19.26
CA GLY A 37 -16.23 -0.81 -18.69
C GLY A 37 -15.09 -1.16 -19.65
N ASN A 38 -15.29 -2.02 -20.68
CA ASN A 38 -14.25 -2.34 -21.63
C ASN A 38 -14.03 -1.18 -22.60
N GLU A 39 -15.13 -0.63 -23.17
CA GLU A 39 -15.08 0.56 -24.02
C GLU A 39 -14.47 1.76 -23.23
N ALA A 40 -14.83 1.89 -21.95
CA ALA A 40 -14.29 2.93 -21.08
C ALA A 40 -12.76 2.80 -20.90
N LEU A 41 -12.22 1.59 -20.75
CA LEU A 41 -10.79 1.34 -20.61
C LEU A 41 -10.01 1.68 -21.89
N GLU A 42 -10.56 1.30 -23.06
CA GLU A 42 -9.99 1.67 -24.35
C GLU A 42 -9.95 3.19 -24.54
N LEU A 43 -11.06 3.87 -24.23
CA LEU A 43 -11.14 5.34 -24.31
C LEU A 43 -10.27 6.03 -23.26
N ALA A 44 -10.09 5.45 -22.07
CA ALA A 44 -9.17 5.95 -21.07
C ALA A 44 -7.73 5.94 -21.56
N THR A 45 -7.30 4.88 -22.25
CA THR A 45 -5.98 4.78 -22.87
C THR A 45 -5.81 5.79 -24.01
N LEU A 46 -6.85 5.96 -24.86
CA LEU A 46 -6.80 6.83 -26.03
C LEU A 46 -6.85 8.32 -25.65
N HIS A 47 -7.77 8.70 -24.76
CA HIS A 47 -8.05 10.09 -24.43
C HIS A 47 -7.39 10.56 -23.14
N GLN A 48 -6.81 9.66 -22.35
CA GLN A 48 -6.15 9.94 -21.05
C GLN A 48 -6.95 10.93 -20.18
N PRO A 49 -8.21 10.61 -19.81
CA PRO A 49 -9.03 11.51 -19.01
C PRO A 49 -8.41 11.68 -17.60
N GLU A 50 -8.62 12.82 -16.97
CA GLU A 50 -8.29 13.04 -15.57
C GLU A 50 -9.38 12.56 -14.63
N ILE A 51 -10.64 12.50 -15.12
CA ILE A 51 -11.78 12.09 -14.31
C ILE A 51 -12.64 11.10 -15.13
N ILE A 52 -13.04 10.01 -14.51
CA ILE A 52 -14.02 9.06 -15.06
C ILE A 52 -15.25 9.06 -14.15
N ILE A 53 -16.43 9.26 -14.74
CA ILE A 53 -17.73 9.14 -14.06
C ILE A 53 -18.37 7.85 -14.58
N THR A 54 -18.64 6.88 -13.71
CA THR A 54 -19.15 5.56 -14.12
C THR A 54 -20.34 5.10 -13.30
N ASP A 55 -21.31 4.42 -13.94
CA ASP A 55 -22.28 3.59 -13.20
C ASP A 55 -21.60 2.33 -12.66
N ILE A 56 -22.18 1.72 -11.65
CA ILE A 56 -21.73 0.43 -11.11
C ILE A 56 -22.17 -0.72 -12.03
N ARG A 57 -23.45 -0.77 -12.34
CA ARG A 57 -24.03 -1.92 -13.05
C ARG A 57 -24.07 -1.70 -14.56
N MET A 58 -23.15 -2.33 -15.25
CA MET A 58 -23.08 -2.31 -16.69
C MET A 58 -22.84 -3.73 -17.22
N PRO A 59 -23.29 -4.06 -18.43
CA PRO A 59 -22.98 -5.34 -19.07
C PRO A 59 -21.47 -5.53 -19.25
N GLY A 60 -21.00 -6.76 -19.12
CA GLY A 60 -19.57 -7.08 -19.28
C GLY A 60 -18.74 -6.66 -18.06
N MET A 61 -17.89 -5.64 -18.20
CA MET A 61 -17.10 -5.09 -17.11
C MET A 61 -17.93 -4.05 -16.35
N ASP A 62 -18.19 -4.32 -15.07
CA ASP A 62 -18.91 -3.38 -14.20
C ASP A 62 -18.04 -2.20 -13.76
N GLY A 63 -18.66 -1.14 -13.22
CA GLY A 63 -17.95 0.09 -12.83
C GLY A 63 -16.95 -0.10 -11.68
N LEU A 64 -17.12 -1.12 -10.83
CA LEU A 64 -16.14 -1.44 -9.79
C LEU A 64 -14.93 -2.18 -10.36
N GLN A 65 -15.14 -3.06 -11.33
CA GLN A 65 -14.06 -3.72 -12.06
C GLN A 65 -13.28 -2.71 -12.90
N LEU A 66 -14.00 -1.76 -13.53
CA LEU A 66 -13.39 -0.62 -14.22
C LEU A 66 -12.52 0.19 -13.26
N ALA A 67 -13.06 0.61 -12.10
CA ALA A 67 -12.31 1.37 -11.11
C ALA A 67 -11.06 0.63 -10.62
N GLN A 68 -11.14 -0.69 -10.42
CA GLN A 68 -10.00 -1.52 -10.05
C GLN A 68 -8.90 -1.52 -11.12
N LYS A 69 -9.28 -1.65 -12.40
CA LYS A 69 -8.32 -1.61 -13.51
C LYS A 69 -7.72 -0.22 -13.70
N ILE A 70 -8.55 0.82 -13.64
CA ILE A 70 -8.07 2.21 -13.70
C ILE A 70 -7.09 2.51 -12.57
N ALA A 71 -7.31 2.04 -11.35
CA ALA A 71 -6.39 2.22 -10.25
C ALA A 71 -5.02 1.54 -10.49
N SER A 72 -4.97 0.43 -11.26
CA SER A 72 -3.72 -0.27 -11.59
C SER A 72 -3.04 0.25 -12.86
N GLU A 73 -3.82 0.60 -13.90
CA GLU A 73 -3.30 0.94 -15.23
C GLU A 73 -3.18 2.47 -15.43
N HIS A 74 -4.04 3.26 -14.76
CA HIS A 74 -4.09 4.73 -14.86
C HIS A 74 -4.24 5.39 -13.47
N PRO A 75 -3.29 5.24 -12.54
CA PRO A 75 -3.44 5.64 -11.13
C PRO A 75 -3.71 7.13 -10.89
N HIS A 76 -3.39 7.99 -11.84
CA HIS A 76 -3.66 9.42 -11.82
C HIS A 76 -5.12 9.78 -12.11
N VAL A 77 -5.91 8.86 -12.67
CA VAL A 77 -7.29 9.10 -13.05
C VAL A 77 -8.21 9.02 -11.83
N LYS A 78 -8.99 10.05 -11.61
CA LYS A 78 -9.97 10.09 -10.51
C LYS A 78 -11.27 9.44 -10.95
N VAL A 79 -11.75 8.45 -10.21
CA VAL A 79 -13.00 7.76 -10.53
C VAL A 79 -14.11 8.23 -9.60
N ILE A 80 -15.24 8.65 -10.19
CA ILE A 80 -16.51 8.94 -9.51
C ILE A 80 -17.48 7.82 -9.88
N ILE A 81 -18.08 7.20 -8.90
CA ILE A 81 -19.15 6.23 -9.11
C ILE A 81 -20.50 6.89 -8.90
N ILE A 82 -21.42 6.66 -9.84
CA ILE A 82 -22.83 7.06 -9.74
C ILE A 82 -23.67 5.78 -9.69
N SER A 83 -24.55 5.64 -8.67
CA SER A 83 -25.29 4.40 -8.47
C SER A 83 -26.72 4.61 -8.02
N ALA A 84 -27.64 3.78 -8.53
CA ALA A 84 -29.01 3.71 -8.01
C ALA A 84 -29.12 3.01 -6.65
N TYR A 85 -28.04 2.43 -6.17
CA TYR A 85 -28.00 1.61 -4.97
C TYR A 85 -27.23 2.31 -3.86
N SER A 86 -27.91 2.55 -2.73
CA SER A 86 -27.28 2.93 -1.47
C SER A 86 -26.65 1.72 -0.75
N ASP A 87 -26.21 0.71 -1.50
CA ASP A 87 -25.70 -0.52 -0.94
C ASP A 87 -24.27 -0.28 -0.44
N PHE A 88 -24.11 -0.38 0.86
CA PHE A 88 -22.85 -0.19 1.58
C PHE A 88 -21.71 -1.07 1.04
N GLU A 89 -22.03 -2.25 0.52
CA GLU A 89 -21.03 -3.17 -0.05
C GLU A 89 -20.40 -2.63 -1.33
N TYR A 90 -21.16 -1.90 -2.16
CA TYR A 90 -20.61 -1.24 -3.35
C TYR A 90 -19.74 -0.03 -2.99
N ALA A 91 -20.20 0.80 -2.06
CA ALA A 91 -19.42 1.95 -1.58
C ALA A 91 -18.09 1.49 -0.96
N LYS A 92 -18.10 0.41 -0.19
CA LYS A 92 -16.90 -0.16 0.43
C LYS A 92 -15.91 -0.72 -0.59
N LYS A 93 -16.40 -1.37 -1.64
CA LYS A 93 -15.54 -1.82 -2.76
C LYS A 93 -14.98 -0.64 -3.54
N ALA A 94 -15.80 0.39 -3.78
CA ALA A 94 -15.40 1.61 -4.44
C ALA A 94 -14.22 2.30 -3.71
N ILE A 95 -14.33 2.48 -2.40
CA ILE A 95 -13.23 3.04 -1.57
C ILE A 95 -11.96 2.18 -1.69
N ARG A 96 -12.10 0.86 -1.69
CA ARG A 96 -10.96 -0.07 -1.80
C ARG A 96 -10.24 0.03 -3.14
N TYR A 97 -10.94 0.40 -4.20
CA TYR A 97 -10.38 0.59 -5.53
C TYR A 97 -9.99 2.04 -5.81
N GLY A 98 -9.87 2.87 -4.76
CA GLY A 98 -9.43 4.25 -4.89
C GLY A 98 -10.44 5.20 -5.53
N VAL A 99 -11.72 4.82 -5.57
CA VAL A 99 -12.80 5.69 -6.04
C VAL A 99 -12.87 6.93 -5.14
N ARG A 100 -12.84 8.10 -5.76
CA ARG A 100 -12.76 9.38 -5.03
C ARG A 100 -14.11 9.85 -4.51
N GLU A 101 -15.21 9.48 -5.19
CA GLU A 101 -16.55 9.87 -4.76
C GLU A 101 -17.59 8.82 -5.19
N TYR A 102 -18.65 8.69 -4.40
CA TYR A 102 -19.75 7.79 -4.62
C TYR A 102 -21.08 8.56 -4.50
N LEU A 103 -21.73 8.82 -5.63
CA LEU A 103 -22.96 9.60 -5.72
C LEU A 103 -24.18 8.69 -5.94
N LEU A 104 -25.32 9.07 -5.39
CA LEU A 104 -26.56 8.32 -5.57
C LEU A 104 -27.39 8.87 -6.73
N LYS A 105 -27.99 7.99 -7.53
CA LYS A 105 -29.04 8.36 -8.50
C LYS A 105 -30.38 8.64 -7.76
N PRO A 106 -31.15 9.68 -8.10
CA PRO A 106 -30.88 10.62 -9.20
C PRO A 106 -29.73 11.58 -8.85
N VAL A 107 -28.82 11.78 -9.81
CA VAL A 107 -27.66 12.64 -9.61
C VAL A 107 -28.08 14.06 -9.32
N ASN A 108 -27.65 14.59 -8.21
CA ASN A 108 -27.79 16.01 -7.88
C ASN A 108 -26.71 16.79 -8.66
N GLU A 109 -27.15 17.67 -9.56
CA GLU A 109 -26.26 18.46 -10.41
C GLU A 109 -25.24 19.26 -9.59
N LYS A 110 -25.68 19.92 -8.52
CA LYS A 110 -24.80 20.71 -7.66
C LYS A 110 -23.76 19.85 -6.92
N GLU A 111 -24.18 18.67 -6.43
CA GLU A 111 -23.28 17.75 -5.73
C GLU A 111 -22.20 17.23 -6.67
N LEU A 112 -22.55 16.92 -7.94
CA LEU A 112 -21.59 16.52 -8.94
C LEU A 112 -20.66 17.68 -9.34
N GLU A 113 -21.18 18.91 -9.52
CA GLU A 113 -20.38 20.10 -9.81
C GLU A 113 -19.41 20.44 -8.67
N GLU A 114 -19.85 20.38 -7.42
CA GLU A 114 -18.99 20.56 -6.24
C GLU A 114 -17.88 19.49 -6.18
N THR A 115 -18.23 18.24 -6.48
CA THR A 115 -17.28 17.14 -6.57
C THR A 115 -16.24 17.36 -7.68
N LEU A 116 -16.68 17.75 -8.87
CA LEU A 116 -15.79 18.07 -9.98
C LEU A 116 -14.84 19.23 -9.67
N LEU A 117 -15.34 20.31 -9.05
CA LEU A 117 -14.53 21.45 -8.63
C LEU A 117 -13.49 21.03 -7.57
N ARG A 118 -13.86 20.16 -6.63
CA ARG A 118 -12.94 19.63 -5.62
C ARG A 118 -11.88 18.75 -6.25
N LEU A 119 -12.27 17.77 -7.08
CA LEU A 119 -11.33 16.89 -7.77
C LEU A 119 -10.45 17.65 -8.77
N GLY A 120 -11.00 18.67 -9.46
CA GLY A 120 -10.21 19.56 -10.29
C GLY A 120 -9.09 20.26 -9.52
N LYS A 121 -9.36 20.74 -8.30
CA LYS A 121 -8.32 21.31 -7.42
C LYS A 121 -7.29 20.24 -6.99
N GLU A 122 -7.73 19.02 -6.68
CA GLU A 122 -6.82 17.91 -6.37
C GLU A 122 -5.90 17.61 -7.58
N VAL A 123 -6.47 17.51 -8.79
CA VAL A 123 -5.70 17.32 -10.04
C VAL A 123 -4.77 18.52 -10.30
N GLU A 124 -5.19 19.76 -10.01
CA GLU A 124 -4.38 20.96 -10.19
C GLU A 124 -3.26 21.06 -9.16
N GLN A 125 -3.52 20.67 -7.92
CA GLN A 125 -2.48 20.53 -6.88
C GLN A 125 -1.48 19.43 -7.27
N GLU A 126 -1.96 18.32 -7.80
CA GLU A 126 -1.10 17.27 -8.35
C GLU A 126 -0.28 17.74 -9.57
N ARG A 127 -0.83 18.63 -10.43
CA ARG A 127 -0.13 19.22 -11.58
C ARG A 127 0.73 20.43 -11.23
N GLY A 128 0.30 21.26 -10.30
CA GLY A 128 0.84 22.62 -10.09
C GLY A 128 1.92 22.73 -9.03
N SER A 129 2.00 21.79 -8.09
CA SER A 129 2.99 21.85 -7.00
C SER A 129 4.32 21.21 -7.35
N TYR A 130 4.38 20.26 -8.30
CA TYR A 130 5.58 19.46 -8.53
C TYR A 130 5.80 19.22 -10.02
N SER A 131 6.42 20.16 -10.71
CA SER A 131 6.81 20.05 -12.13
C SER A 131 8.21 19.47 -12.24
N PHE A 132 8.31 18.16 -12.32
CA PHE A 132 9.53 17.47 -12.75
C PHE A 132 9.18 16.51 -13.90
N PRO A 133 10.09 16.35 -14.89
CA PRO A 133 9.85 15.42 -15.98
C PRO A 133 9.84 13.98 -15.46
N GLU A 134 8.81 13.23 -15.85
CA GLU A 134 8.60 11.85 -15.43
C GLU A 134 8.80 10.87 -16.59
N CYS A 135 9.28 9.70 -16.26
CA CYS A 135 9.46 8.57 -17.18
C CYS A 135 9.06 7.27 -16.48
N SER A 136 8.59 6.27 -17.24
CA SER A 136 8.56 4.89 -16.78
C SER A 136 9.59 4.09 -17.57
N ALA A 137 9.97 2.92 -17.07
CA ALA A 137 10.88 2.04 -17.80
C ALA A 137 10.34 1.71 -19.21
N GLU A 138 9.01 1.52 -19.33
CA GLU A 138 8.32 1.27 -20.61
C GLU A 138 8.34 2.47 -21.57
N THR A 139 8.17 3.71 -21.04
CA THR A 139 8.11 4.92 -21.86
C THR A 139 9.49 5.48 -22.24
N ALA A 140 10.54 5.02 -21.59
CA ALA A 140 11.92 5.43 -21.89
C ALA A 140 12.36 5.05 -23.31
N GLU A 141 11.85 3.95 -23.87
CA GLU A 141 12.14 3.55 -25.25
C GLU A 141 11.72 4.60 -26.31
N THR A 142 10.72 5.41 -25.98
CA THR A 142 10.17 6.44 -26.88
C THR A 142 10.71 7.86 -26.59
N HIS A 143 11.43 8.04 -25.49
CA HIS A 143 12.02 9.31 -25.11
C HIS A 143 13.28 9.60 -25.91
N SER A 144 13.47 10.85 -26.33
CA SER A 144 14.70 11.28 -27.04
C SER A 144 15.71 11.79 -26.03
N PHE A 145 16.73 11.02 -25.77
CA PHE A 145 17.77 11.34 -24.80
C PHE A 145 18.93 12.13 -25.42
N PRO A 146 19.45 13.15 -24.73
CA PRO A 146 20.57 13.97 -25.25
C PRO A 146 21.95 13.29 -25.21
N GLY A 147 22.09 12.19 -24.45
CA GLY A 147 23.35 11.48 -24.28
C GLY A 147 23.18 9.98 -24.42
N ASN A 148 24.31 9.27 -24.34
CA ASN A 148 24.36 7.80 -24.43
C ASN A 148 24.76 7.13 -23.10
N ALA A 149 25.00 7.89 -22.05
CA ALA A 149 25.29 7.37 -20.72
C ALA A 149 24.06 7.53 -19.81
N PHE A 150 23.74 6.47 -19.08
CA PHE A 150 22.60 6.38 -18.21
C PHE A 150 23.01 5.94 -16.82
N LEU A 151 22.33 6.47 -15.81
CA LEU A 151 22.55 6.13 -14.40
C LEU A 151 21.23 6.32 -13.64
N VAL A 152 20.96 5.46 -12.68
CA VAL A 152 19.83 5.61 -11.78
C VAL A 152 20.29 5.93 -10.36
N ILE A 153 19.56 6.83 -9.72
CA ILE A 153 19.75 7.22 -8.33
C ILE A 153 18.43 6.95 -7.61
N SER A 154 18.48 6.12 -6.60
CA SER A 154 17.32 5.79 -5.78
C SER A 154 17.50 6.37 -4.38
N PHE A 155 16.48 7.07 -3.90
CA PHE A 155 16.44 7.66 -2.57
C PHE A 155 15.47 6.91 -1.68
N TYR A 156 15.83 6.76 -0.41
CA TYR A 156 14.93 6.30 0.65
C TYR A 156 14.59 7.46 1.60
N LEU A 157 13.30 7.65 1.88
CA LEU A 157 12.69 8.79 2.55
C LEU A 157 11.90 8.35 3.81
N PRO A 158 12.54 8.05 4.94
CA PRO A 158 11.89 7.42 6.09
C PRO A 158 10.82 8.28 6.77
N SER A 159 10.88 9.60 6.61
CA SER A 159 9.93 10.55 7.21
C SER A 159 8.62 10.70 6.43
N VAL A 160 8.53 10.14 5.24
CA VAL A 160 7.35 10.24 4.39
C VAL A 160 6.37 9.14 4.76
N ARG A 161 5.09 9.52 4.98
CA ARG A 161 4.03 8.60 5.42
C ARG A 161 2.84 8.51 4.45
N ASP A 162 2.83 9.32 3.42
CA ASP A 162 1.78 9.36 2.41
C ASP A 162 2.31 9.82 1.04
N GLU A 163 1.53 9.57 -0.01
CA GLU A 163 1.90 9.93 -1.38
C GLU A 163 2.15 11.42 -1.58
N THR A 164 1.45 12.30 -0.85
CA THR A 164 1.61 13.75 -0.98
C THR A 164 2.96 14.18 -0.46
N GLY A 165 3.34 13.73 0.74
CA GLY A 165 4.66 14.00 1.31
C GLY A 165 5.79 13.40 0.47
N GLN A 166 5.58 12.23 -0.16
CA GLN A 166 6.55 11.63 -1.07
C GLN A 166 6.77 12.52 -2.30
N ARG A 167 5.71 13.04 -2.92
CA ARG A 167 5.82 13.95 -4.07
C ARG A 167 6.50 15.26 -3.72
N GLU A 168 6.19 15.84 -2.57
CA GLU A 168 6.86 17.05 -2.06
C GLU A 168 8.36 16.85 -1.93
N LYS A 169 8.76 15.79 -1.24
CA LYS A 169 10.18 15.46 -1.07
C LYS A 169 10.86 15.09 -2.37
N THR A 170 10.18 14.39 -3.26
CA THR A 170 10.70 14.07 -4.60
C THR A 170 10.98 15.34 -5.41
N ALA A 171 10.05 16.30 -5.39
CA ALA A 171 10.24 17.59 -6.08
C ALA A 171 11.37 18.41 -5.46
N GLU A 172 11.49 18.43 -4.14
CA GLU A 172 12.62 19.08 -3.44
C GLU A 172 13.96 18.47 -3.86
N LEU A 173 14.06 17.12 -3.85
CA LEU A 173 15.26 16.40 -4.28
C LEU A 173 15.60 16.69 -5.74
N TYR A 174 14.59 16.64 -6.64
CA TYR A 174 14.78 16.97 -8.05
C TYR A 174 15.32 18.40 -8.25
N GLY A 175 14.73 19.37 -7.56
CA GLY A 175 15.17 20.76 -7.61
C GLY A 175 16.62 20.92 -7.15
N LYS A 176 16.99 20.33 -6.02
CA LYS A 176 18.36 20.36 -5.50
C LYS A 176 19.36 19.69 -6.43
N MET A 177 19.02 18.49 -6.95
CA MET A 177 19.86 17.77 -7.90
C MET A 177 20.15 18.60 -9.14
N THR A 178 19.11 19.15 -9.75
CA THR A 178 19.26 19.95 -10.98
C THR A 178 19.99 21.27 -10.76
N GLU A 179 19.86 21.89 -9.59
CA GLU A 179 20.62 23.10 -9.20
C GLU A 179 22.10 22.78 -9.02
N GLU A 180 22.46 21.72 -8.29
CA GLU A 180 23.86 21.34 -8.10
C GLU A 180 24.54 20.92 -9.41
N MET A 181 23.82 20.21 -10.28
CA MET A 181 24.31 19.86 -11.61
C MET A 181 24.62 21.11 -12.44
N LYS A 182 23.74 22.11 -12.40
CA LYS A 182 23.96 23.40 -13.08
C LYS A 182 25.17 24.15 -12.51
N LYS A 183 25.33 24.17 -11.18
CA LYS A 183 26.49 24.84 -10.54
C LYS A 183 27.84 24.25 -10.97
N LYS A 184 27.86 22.96 -11.26
CA LYS A 184 29.05 22.20 -11.65
C LYS A 184 29.21 22.06 -13.17
N ASP A 185 28.40 22.79 -13.94
CA ASP A 185 28.41 22.74 -15.43
C ASP A 185 28.20 21.33 -15.99
N PHE A 186 27.30 20.59 -15.35
CA PHE A 186 26.99 19.21 -15.65
C PHE A 186 25.92 19.15 -16.73
N GLU A 187 26.30 18.73 -17.96
CA GLU A 187 25.35 18.52 -19.04
C GLU A 187 24.63 17.20 -18.88
N GLY A 188 23.31 17.25 -18.83
CA GLY A 188 22.46 16.03 -18.77
C GLY A 188 21.01 16.34 -18.44
N GLU A 189 20.18 15.34 -18.61
CA GLU A 189 18.77 15.37 -18.27
C GLU A 189 18.51 14.46 -17.06
N VAL A 190 17.60 14.86 -16.18
CA VAL A 190 17.14 14.06 -15.04
C VAL A 190 15.64 13.84 -15.18
N LEU A 191 15.23 12.60 -15.15
CA LEU A 191 13.84 12.18 -15.20
C LEU A 191 13.47 11.42 -13.93
N PHE A 192 12.28 11.66 -13.39
CA PHE A 192 11.74 10.84 -12.31
C PHE A 192 11.22 9.51 -12.86
N LEU A 193 11.67 8.40 -12.29
CA LEU A 193 11.17 7.06 -12.63
C LEU A 193 9.91 6.75 -11.80
N ARG A 194 8.81 6.48 -12.48
CA ARG A 194 7.58 6.02 -11.84
C ARG A 194 7.68 4.53 -11.46
N GLY A 195 7.14 4.16 -10.31
CA GLY A 195 6.98 2.76 -9.92
C GLY A 195 7.67 2.33 -8.62
N GLY A 196 8.31 3.26 -7.90
CA GLY A 196 8.94 2.97 -6.61
C GLY A 196 7.92 2.65 -5.50
N ALA A 197 8.39 1.96 -4.44
CA ALA A 197 7.62 1.74 -3.22
C ALA A 197 7.34 3.09 -2.49
N GLU A 198 6.37 3.07 -1.57
CA GLU A 198 6.17 4.14 -0.60
C GLU A 198 7.52 4.46 0.07
N ASN A 199 7.92 5.63 0.29
CA ASN A 199 9.23 6.04 0.85
C ASN A 199 10.44 5.91 -0.10
N GLN A 200 10.24 5.62 -1.39
CA GLN A 200 11.32 5.54 -2.37
C GLN A 200 11.06 6.46 -3.55
N SER A 201 12.12 7.11 -4.06
CA SER A 201 12.06 7.93 -5.26
C SER A 201 13.30 7.66 -6.10
N SER A 202 13.11 7.20 -7.33
CA SER A 202 14.20 6.92 -8.27
C SER A 202 14.24 7.95 -9.39
N PHE A 203 15.45 8.34 -9.79
CA PHE A 203 15.69 9.27 -10.87
C PHE A 203 16.65 8.66 -11.88
N LEU A 204 16.30 8.76 -13.15
CA LEU A 204 17.17 8.44 -14.27
C LEU A 204 17.93 9.70 -14.71
N TRP A 205 19.24 9.63 -14.66
CA TRP A 205 20.09 10.62 -15.30
C TRP A 205 20.55 10.10 -16.66
N ASN A 206 20.56 10.99 -17.66
CA ASN A 206 21.14 10.76 -18.97
C ASN A 206 22.06 11.91 -19.36
N GLY A 207 23.21 11.61 -19.92
CA GLY A 207 24.18 12.63 -20.37
C GLY A 207 25.35 12.05 -21.14
N LYS A 208 26.45 12.81 -21.21
CA LYS A 208 27.70 12.32 -21.76
C LYS A 208 28.36 11.33 -20.80
N GLU A 209 29.18 10.43 -21.34
CA GLU A 209 29.86 9.39 -20.56
C GLU A 209 30.70 10.00 -19.43
N MET A 210 30.49 9.45 -18.22
CA MET A 210 31.10 9.90 -16.99
C MET A 210 31.26 8.77 -15.99
N ALA A 211 32.23 8.89 -15.09
CA ALA A 211 32.40 7.90 -14.02
C ALA A 211 31.35 8.08 -12.91
N SER A 212 30.84 6.98 -12.35
CA SER A 212 29.92 7.00 -11.19
C SER A 212 30.50 7.74 -9.99
N SER A 213 31.85 7.73 -9.84
CA SER A 213 32.57 8.49 -8.80
C SER A 213 32.38 10.00 -8.90
N SER A 214 32.26 10.55 -10.10
CA SER A 214 32.00 11.99 -10.29
C SER A 214 30.59 12.37 -9.86
N MET A 215 29.62 11.48 -10.08
CA MET A 215 28.26 11.66 -9.56
C MET A 215 28.22 11.55 -8.02
N TYR A 216 29.04 10.67 -7.44
CA TYR A 216 29.17 10.59 -5.99
C TYR A 216 29.60 11.92 -5.37
N GLU A 217 30.60 12.61 -5.95
CA GLU A 217 31.05 13.93 -5.44
C GLU A 217 29.94 14.98 -5.48
N ILE A 218 29.14 15.00 -6.54
CA ILE A 218 28.01 15.92 -6.66
C ILE A 218 26.99 15.64 -5.56
N PHE A 219 26.60 14.37 -5.39
CA PHE A 219 25.62 13.99 -4.39
C PHE A 219 26.16 14.09 -2.97
N HIS A 220 27.44 13.87 -2.76
CA HIS A 220 28.07 14.07 -1.47
C HIS A 220 27.96 15.54 -1.01
N GLU A 221 28.19 16.50 -1.87
CA GLU A 221 28.01 17.92 -1.54
C GLU A 221 26.53 18.26 -1.30
N LEU A 222 25.64 17.77 -2.17
CA LEU A 222 24.19 17.96 -2.04
C LEU A 222 23.65 17.44 -0.71
N LEU A 223 24.17 16.29 -0.23
CA LEU A 223 23.71 15.64 1.00
C LEU A 223 24.48 16.08 2.26
N SER A 224 25.69 16.68 2.09
CA SER A 224 26.51 17.13 3.23
C SER A 224 26.03 18.46 3.81
N GLY A 225 25.31 19.27 3.03
CA GLY A 225 24.86 20.62 3.44
C GLY A 225 23.64 20.63 4.36
N GLU A 226 22.91 19.54 4.54
CA GLU A 226 21.62 19.54 5.26
C GLU A 226 21.53 18.42 6.29
N ALA A 227 22.30 18.52 7.35
CA ALA A 227 22.05 17.75 8.59
C ALA A 227 21.08 18.48 9.52
N GLU A 228 20.05 19.17 8.99
CA GLU A 228 18.97 19.70 9.81
C GLU A 228 18.03 18.58 10.24
N GLU A 229 17.65 18.58 11.51
CA GLU A 229 16.75 17.60 12.11
C GLU A 229 15.44 17.52 11.31
N GLY A 230 15.14 16.33 10.77
CA GLY A 230 13.91 16.01 10.07
C GLY A 230 14.05 15.73 8.56
N ASN A 231 15.21 15.97 7.93
CA ASN A 231 15.47 15.68 6.52
C ASN A 231 16.45 14.53 6.32
N GLU A 232 16.18 13.39 6.95
CA GLU A 232 17.01 12.19 6.75
C GLU A 232 16.59 11.50 5.45
N TYR A 233 17.52 11.35 4.52
CA TYR A 233 17.39 10.49 3.33
C TYR A 233 18.72 9.83 3.01
N TRP A 234 18.64 8.69 2.33
CA TRP A 234 19.79 7.93 1.85
C TRP A 234 19.67 7.75 0.34
N ALA A 235 20.79 7.68 -0.35
CA ALA A 235 20.84 7.49 -1.78
C ALA A 235 21.70 6.30 -2.18
N GLY A 236 21.20 5.49 -3.11
CA GLY A 236 21.93 4.46 -3.82
C GLY A 236 22.10 4.84 -5.28
N ILE A 237 23.30 4.67 -5.83
CA ILE A 237 23.69 5.04 -7.18
C ILE A 237 24.10 3.80 -7.95
N SER A 238 23.48 3.57 -9.13
CA SER A 238 23.86 2.50 -10.04
C SER A 238 25.24 2.74 -10.69
N ARG A 239 25.71 1.78 -11.46
CA ARG A 239 26.78 2.04 -12.44
C ARG A 239 26.29 2.96 -13.55
N VAL A 240 27.23 3.62 -14.20
CA VAL A 240 26.96 4.26 -15.49
C VAL A 240 26.93 3.17 -16.56
N MET A 241 25.85 3.15 -17.33
CA MET A 241 25.67 2.22 -18.45
C MET A 241 25.60 3.02 -19.76
N SER A 242 26.41 2.65 -20.74
CA SER A 242 26.39 3.26 -22.08
C SER A 242 25.40 2.49 -22.96
N MET A 243 24.36 3.17 -23.45
CA MET A 243 23.34 2.63 -24.33
C MET A 243 23.06 3.63 -25.45
N GLU A 244 22.87 3.16 -26.69
CA GLU A 244 22.43 4.05 -27.79
C GLU A 244 20.98 4.49 -27.58
N GLN A 245 20.14 3.56 -27.09
CA GLN A 245 18.77 3.80 -26.69
C GLN A 245 18.45 2.89 -25.51
N PRO A 246 17.93 3.43 -24.38
CA PRO A 246 17.62 2.61 -23.23
C PRO A 246 16.37 1.77 -23.52
N ASP A 247 16.44 0.48 -23.24
CA ASP A 247 15.30 -0.41 -23.17
C ASP A 247 14.78 -0.53 -21.74
N GLU A 248 13.56 -1.04 -21.58
CA GLU A 248 12.95 -1.28 -20.28
C GLU A 248 13.87 -2.12 -19.37
N LYS A 249 14.49 -3.17 -19.92
CA LYS A 249 15.36 -4.07 -19.19
C LYS A 249 16.61 -3.36 -18.65
N GLY A 250 17.23 -2.50 -19.45
CA GLY A 250 18.42 -1.74 -19.04
C GLY A 250 18.11 -0.75 -17.93
N ILE A 251 16.96 -0.08 -17.98
CA ILE A 251 16.53 0.84 -16.91
C ILE A 251 16.21 0.09 -15.62
N LEU A 252 15.47 -1.03 -15.69
CA LEU A 252 15.17 -1.86 -14.52
C LEU A 252 16.44 -2.44 -13.90
N GLU A 253 17.43 -2.79 -14.73
CA GLU A 253 18.74 -3.24 -14.22
C GLU A 253 19.46 -2.13 -13.45
N LEU A 254 19.50 -0.90 -14.00
CA LEU A 254 20.08 0.26 -13.30
C LEU A 254 19.35 0.59 -12.00
N GLU A 255 18.03 0.54 -12.01
CA GLU A 255 17.22 0.76 -10.80
C GLU A 255 17.50 -0.31 -9.75
N SER A 256 17.54 -1.58 -10.15
CA SER A 256 17.92 -2.71 -9.26
C SER A 256 19.33 -2.52 -8.66
N GLN A 257 20.29 -2.05 -9.44
CA GLN A 257 21.62 -1.73 -8.96
C GLN A 257 21.60 -0.60 -7.93
N ALA A 258 20.88 0.50 -8.19
CA ALA A 258 20.76 1.63 -7.28
C ALA A 258 20.09 1.22 -5.95
N LEU A 259 19.03 0.42 -6.00
CA LEU A 259 18.35 -0.13 -4.81
C LEU A 259 19.27 -1.10 -4.04
N THR A 260 20.07 -1.91 -4.73
CA THR A 260 21.06 -2.79 -4.10
C THR A 260 22.11 -1.98 -3.35
N ALA A 261 22.60 -0.90 -3.95
CA ALA A 261 23.53 0.03 -3.29
C ALA A 261 22.89 0.66 -2.06
N LEU A 262 21.64 1.12 -2.19
CA LEU A 262 20.89 1.76 -1.12
C LEU A 262 20.67 0.84 0.10
N LYS A 263 20.48 -0.47 -0.10
CA LYS A 263 20.35 -1.45 0.98
C LYS A 263 21.58 -1.54 1.89
N ARG A 264 22.75 -1.04 1.46
CA ARG A 264 23.93 -0.92 2.34
C ARG A 264 23.73 0.00 3.54
N LYS A 265 22.72 0.86 3.51
CA LYS A 265 22.29 1.67 4.64
C LYS A 265 22.21 0.85 5.94
N ILE A 266 21.69 -0.39 5.88
CA ILE A 266 21.53 -1.25 7.06
C ILE A 266 22.88 -1.66 7.69
N LEU A 267 23.96 -1.71 6.89
CA LEU A 267 25.30 -2.07 7.36
C LEU A 267 26.03 -0.89 8.02
N GLU A 268 25.84 0.30 7.45
CA GLU A 268 26.59 1.51 7.81
C GLU A 268 25.78 2.50 8.67
N GLY A 269 24.46 2.30 8.74
CA GLY A 269 23.54 3.13 9.55
C GLY A 269 23.57 4.60 9.12
N LYS A 270 23.61 5.49 10.12
CA LYS A 270 23.64 6.95 9.89
C LYS A 270 25.02 7.50 9.51
N ARG A 271 26.06 6.67 9.50
CA ARG A 271 27.44 7.11 9.23
C ARG A 271 27.67 7.50 7.78
N ARG A 272 26.95 6.90 6.87
CA ARG A 272 27.02 7.16 5.43
C ARG A 272 25.61 7.26 4.83
N ARG A 273 25.43 8.20 3.89
CA ARG A 273 24.13 8.45 3.25
C ARG A 273 24.09 8.13 1.76
N ILE A 274 25.26 7.95 1.13
CA ILE A 274 25.38 7.68 -0.30
C ILE A 274 26.16 6.40 -0.49
N PHE A 275 25.63 5.52 -1.33
CA PHE A 275 26.21 4.21 -1.61
C PHE A 275 26.32 4.01 -3.11
N LEU A 276 27.48 3.57 -3.58
CA LEU A 276 27.73 3.20 -4.97
C LEU A 276 27.53 1.68 -5.16
N PHE A 277 26.91 1.30 -6.27
CA PHE A 277 26.77 -0.11 -6.61
C PHE A 277 28.12 -0.79 -6.85
N GLU A 278 29.11 -0.06 -7.39
CA GLU A 278 30.47 -0.55 -7.62
C GLU A 278 31.18 -1.01 -6.34
N GLU A 279 30.75 -0.48 -5.19
CA GLU A 279 31.27 -0.87 -3.88
C GLU A 279 30.51 -2.07 -3.28
N CYS A 280 29.44 -2.54 -3.93
CA CYS A 280 28.73 -3.72 -3.50
C CYS A 280 29.60 -4.94 -3.80
N GLU A 281 30.14 -5.57 -2.76
CA GLU A 281 30.91 -6.80 -2.91
C GLU A 281 30.05 -7.86 -3.60
N HIS A 282 30.59 -8.46 -4.65
CA HIS A 282 30.04 -9.70 -5.20
C HIS A 282 30.25 -10.76 -4.13
N SER A 283 29.19 -11.12 -3.40
CA SER A 283 29.27 -12.12 -2.34
C SER A 283 29.81 -13.41 -2.93
N GLU A 284 30.95 -13.91 -2.39
CA GLU A 284 31.25 -15.33 -2.48
C GLU A 284 30.02 -16.12 -2.05
N ASP A 285 29.84 -17.32 -2.56
CA ASP A 285 28.70 -18.19 -2.32
C ASP A 285 28.24 -18.13 -0.83
N VAL A 286 27.24 -17.26 -0.54
CA VAL A 286 26.74 -17.00 0.81
C VAL A 286 26.28 -18.28 1.48
N PHE A 287 25.67 -19.19 0.71
CA PHE A 287 25.28 -20.51 1.20
C PHE A 287 26.48 -21.31 1.73
N LYS A 288 27.61 -21.24 1.06
CA LYS A 288 28.82 -21.96 1.49
C LYS A 288 29.33 -21.48 2.86
N LYS A 289 29.24 -20.18 3.14
CA LYS A 289 29.63 -19.58 4.42
C LYS A 289 28.78 -20.11 5.59
N TYR A 290 27.47 -20.25 5.40
CA TYR A 290 26.50 -20.61 6.45
C TYR A 290 25.99 -22.05 6.35
N LYS A 291 26.54 -22.86 5.42
CA LYS A 291 26.04 -24.19 5.07
C LYS A 291 25.85 -25.10 6.27
N ASN A 292 26.85 -25.19 7.15
CA ASN A 292 26.84 -26.14 8.26
C ASN A 292 25.78 -25.74 9.29
N ASP A 293 25.65 -24.44 9.60
CA ASP A 293 24.67 -23.91 10.56
C ASP A 293 23.27 -24.08 10.04
N LEU A 294 23.05 -23.83 8.74
CA LEU A 294 21.75 -24.01 8.09
C LEU A 294 21.37 -25.49 8.04
N LEU A 295 22.28 -26.41 7.67
CA LEU A 295 21.99 -27.83 7.66
C LEU A 295 21.61 -28.33 9.06
N LEU A 296 22.35 -27.92 10.10
CA LEU A 296 22.03 -28.26 11.49
C LEU A 296 20.63 -27.74 11.85
N LEU A 297 20.32 -26.51 11.48
CA LEU A 297 19.05 -25.89 11.77
C LEU A 297 17.88 -26.59 11.04
N TYR A 298 18.07 -26.99 9.78
CA TYR A 298 17.11 -27.81 9.05
C TYR A 298 16.86 -29.15 9.72
N ASP A 299 17.91 -29.86 10.13
CA ASP A 299 17.82 -31.16 10.80
C ASP A 299 17.09 -31.06 12.14
N LEU A 300 17.43 -30.09 12.98
CA LEU A 300 16.75 -29.82 14.24
C LEU A 300 15.25 -29.48 14.03
N SER A 301 14.94 -28.68 13.03
CA SER A 301 13.56 -28.34 12.68
C SER A 301 12.75 -29.55 12.20
N VAL A 302 13.40 -30.59 11.63
CA VAL A 302 12.78 -31.87 11.23
C VAL A 302 12.57 -32.78 12.41
N GLN A 303 13.53 -32.87 13.34
CA GLN A 303 13.52 -33.73 14.51
C GLN A 303 12.55 -33.23 15.61
N GLU A 304 11.91 -32.08 15.43
CA GLU A 304 11.00 -31.48 16.40
C GLU A 304 11.64 -31.11 17.75
N ASP A 305 12.96 -31.00 17.81
CA ASP A 305 13.66 -30.50 18.96
C ASP A 305 13.54 -28.98 19.04
N GLN A 306 12.45 -28.55 19.65
CA GLN A 306 12.05 -27.13 19.68
C GLN A 306 13.05 -26.27 20.43
N GLU A 307 13.57 -26.73 21.55
CA GLU A 307 14.50 -25.97 22.38
C GLU A 307 15.82 -25.76 21.64
N ARG A 308 16.36 -26.81 21.03
CA ARG A 308 17.59 -26.69 20.23
C ARG A 308 17.38 -25.88 18.97
N THR A 309 16.24 -26.05 18.30
CA THR A 309 15.91 -25.24 17.12
C THR A 309 15.86 -23.76 17.49
N LYS A 310 15.19 -23.40 18.59
CA LYS A 310 15.14 -22.03 19.10
C LYS A 310 16.53 -21.47 19.42
N LEU A 311 17.33 -22.24 20.15
CA LEU A 311 18.68 -21.84 20.50
C LEU A 311 19.55 -21.59 19.27
N GLN A 312 19.51 -22.49 18.28
CA GLN A 312 20.27 -22.35 17.03
C GLN A 312 19.82 -21.14 16.20
N ILE A 313 18.50 -20.87 16.12
CA ILE A 313 17.96 -19.65 15.48
C ILE A 313 18.50 -18.41 16.20
N MET A 314 18.43 -18.37 17.53
CA MET A 314 18.91 -17.23 18.32
C MET A 314 20.42 -17.00 18.17
N GLU A 315 21.20 -18.08 18.01
CA GLU A 315 22.62 -18.00 17.73
C GLU A 315 22.88 -17.43 16.32
N MET A 316 22.17 -17.92 15.29
CA MET A 316 22.28 -17.38 13.94
C MET A 316 21.84 -15.91 13.85
N ILE A 317 20.80 -15.51 14.57
CA ILE A 317 20.38 -14.10 14.66
C ILE A 317 21.51 -13.27 15.33
N SER A 318 22.08 -13.77 16.42
CA SER A 318 23.05 -13.01 17.20
C SER A 318 24.42 -12.91 16.51
N TYR A 319 24.84 -13.99 15.89
CA TYR A 319 26.17 -14.09 15.27
C TYR A 319 26.08 -13.86 13.75
N GLY A 320 25.21 -14.60 13.04
CA GLY A 320 25.12 -14.57 11.59
C GLY A 320 24.75 -13.19 11.04
N LEU A 321 23.70 -12.55 11.56
CA LEU A 321 23.31 -11.23 11.09
C LEU A 321 24.37 -10.16 11.39
N ASN A 322 25.04 -10.25 12.54
CA ASN A 322 26.11 -9.30 12.88
C ASN A 322 27.37 -9.47 12.02
N GLN A 323 27.69 -10.70 11.62
CA GLN A 323 28.83 -11.03 10.76
C GLN A 323 28.56 -10.88 9.27
N ALA A 324 27.31 -10.59 8.88
CA ALA A 324 26.97 -10.34 7.49
C ALA A 324 27.73 -9.12 6.95
N ALA A 325 28.48 -9.32 5.88
CA ALA A 325 29.30 -8.29 5.23
C ALA A 325 28.53 -7.51 4.14
N SER A 326 27.42 -8.09 3.63
CA SER A 326 26.63 -7.46 2.57
C SER A 326 25.13 -7.52 2.87
N ALA A 327 24.36 -6.64 2.21
CA ALA A 327 22.90 -6.67 2.27
C ALA A 327 22.34 -7.99 1.72
N ALA A 328 22.96 -8.55 0.68
CA ALA A 328 22.58 -9.85 0.11
C ALA A 328 22.76 -11.01 1.12
N GLU A 329 23.81 -10.98 1.94
CA GLU A 329 23.97 -11.94 3.03
C GLU A 329 22.85 -11.81 4.08
N LEU A 330 22.46 -10.59 4.44
CA LEU A 330 21.35 -10.35 5.36
C LEU A 330 20.03 -10.85 4.78
N GLU A 331 19.72 -10.54 3.52
CA GLU A 331 18.51 -11.01 2.85
C GLU A 331 18.43 -12.53 2.82
N PHE A 332 19.55 -13.18 2.48
CA PHE A 332 19.64 -14.63 2.47
C PHE A 332 19.39 -15.22 3.86
N LEU A 333 20.11 -14.76 4.88
CA LEU A 333 19.97 -15.28 6.25
C LEU A 333 18.56 -15.04 6.82
N VAL A 334 18.00 -13.85 6.63
CA VAL A 334 16.64 -13.54 7.09
C VAL A 334 15.63 -14.42 6.36
N GLY A 335 15.77 -14.61 5.05
CA GLY A 335 14.91 -15.50 4.26
C GLY A 335 14.92 -16.94 4.77
N GLU A 336 16.10 -17.50 5.05
CA GLU A 336 16.27 -18.84 5.60
C GLU A 336 15.67 -18.96 7.01
N LEU A 337 15.91 -17.98 7.87
CA LEU A 337 15.34 -17.96 9.22
C LEU A 337 13.81 -17.87 9.20
N ILE A 338 13.24 -17.04 8.33
CA ILE A 338 11.78 -16.93 8.15
C ILE A 338 11.22 -18.28 7.66
N PHE A 339 11.87 -18.91 6.67
CA PHE A 339 11.43 -20.21 6.15
C PHE A 339 11.36 -21.27 7.25
N ILE A 340 12.36 -21.33 8.12
CA ILE A 340 12.39 -22.28 9.23
C ILE A 340 11.34 -21.94 10.30
N LEU A 341 11.20 -20.67 10.65
CA LEU A 341 10.17 -20.22 11.60
C LEU A 341 8.76 -20.51 11.09
N GLU A 342 8.50 -20.31 9.78
CA GLU A 342 7.22 -20.70 9.17
C GLU A 342 6.99 -22.21 9.21
N ARG A 343 8.02 -23.00 9.02
CA ARG A 343 7.94 -24.46 9.11
C ARG A 343 7.59 -24.93 10.53
N VAL A 344 8.27 -24.36 11.54
CA VAL A 344 7.97 -24.63 12.97
C VAL A 344 6.54 -24.27 13.29
N ALA A 345 6.13 -23.07 12.93
CA ALA A 345 4.78 -22.55 13.19
C ALA A 345 3.69 -23.34 12.45
N ARG A 346 3.94 -23.72 11.19
CA ARG A 346 2.99 -24.51 10.37
C ARG A 346 2.69 -25.86 11.00
N ARG A 347 3.71 -26.54 11.53
CA ARG A 347 3.53 -27.84 12.22
C ARG A 347 2.66 -27.72 13.46
N ARG A 348 2.71 -26.58 14.13
CA ARG A 348 1.88 -26.24 15.28
C ARG A 348 0.49 -25.71 14.91
N GLY A 349 0.18 -25.57 13.62
CA GLY A 349 -1.11 -25.08 13.13
C GLY A 349 -1.23 -23.56 13.00
N TYR A 350 -0.12 -22.81 13.12
CA TYR A 350 -0.07 -21.33 13.07
C TYR A 350 0.30 -20.77 11.69
N LEU A 351 -0.20 -21.37 10.61
CA LEU A 351 0.12 -20.96 9.24
C LEU A 351 -0.31 -19.53 8.91
N TYR A 352 -1.45 -19.10 9.43
CA TYR A 352 -2.00 -17.78 9.14
C TYR A 352 -1.27 -16.69 9.92
N GLU A 353 -0.96 -16.95 11.17
CA GLU A 353 -0.27 -16.04 12.08
C GLU A 353 1.12 -15.71 11.54
N THR A 354 1.80 -16.68 10.94
CA THR A 354 3.12 -16.44 10.31
C THR A 354 3.05 -15.56 9.08
N ARG A 355 1.99 -15.66 8.29
CA ARG A 355 1.80 -14.77 7.13
C ARG A 355 1.73 -13.31 7.53
N VAL A 356 1.11 -13.01 8.69
CA VAL A 356 1.05 -11.65 9.23
C VAL A 356 2.37 -11.25 9.85
N LEU A 357 2.93 -12.12 10.69
CA LEU A 357 4.15 -11.83 11.43
C LEU A 357 5.34 -11.50 10.51
N PHE A 358 5.43 -12.19 9.35
CA PHE A 358 6.53 -12.01 8.40
C PHE A 358 6.15 -11.22 7.15
N HIS A 359 4.94 -10.62 7.10
CA HIS A 359 4.46 -9.91 5.90
C HIS A 359 5.45 -8.87 5.40
N ASP A 360 5.93 -8.01 6.28
CA ASP A 360 6.80 -6.91 5.91
C ASP A 360 8.20 -7.37 5.52
N LEU A 361 8.71 -8.44 6.13
CA LEU A 361 10.00 -9.04 5.79
C LEU A 361 10.01 -9.83 4.47
N LYS A 362 8.88 -9.96 3.80
CA LYS A 362 8.76 -10.60 2.47
C LYS A 362 8.76 -9.60 1.32
N LYS A 363 8.76 -8.32 1.59
CA LYS A 363 8.91 -7.27 0.58
C LYS A 363 10.34 -7.28 0.07
N SER A 364 10.55 -6.94 -1.20
CA SER A 364 11.88 -6.93 -1.82
C SER A 364 12.85 -5.90 -1.22
N ASP A 365 12.32 -4.90 -0.56
CA ASP A 365 13.01 -3.73 -0.04
C ASP A 365 12.95 -3.61 1.49
N TYR A 366 12.51 -4.67 2.19
CA TYR A 366 12.30 -4.65 3.63
C TYR A 366 13.53 -4.21 4.45
N LEU A 367 14.75 -4.43 3.95
CA LEU A 367 15.96 -4.00 4.65
C LEU A 367 16.04 -2.47 4.81
N LEU A 368 15.40 -1.71 3.93
CA LEU A 368 15.38 -0.26 3.99
C LEU A 368 14.56 0.28 5.17
N GLU A 369 13.60 -0.50 5.67
CA GLU A 369 12.75 -0.14 6.81
C GLU A 369 13.55 -0.11 8.14
N PHE A 370 14.70 -0.76 8.21
CA PHE A 370 15.54 -0.80 9.40
C PHE A 370 16.63 0.27 9.37
N SER A 371 16.89 0.89 10.52
CA SER A 371 17.96 1.89 10.67
C SER A 371 19.35 1.27 10.57
N ASP A 372 19.49 0.06 11.13
CA ASP A 372 20.74 -0.70 11.18
C ASP A 372 20.51 -2.19 11.44
N LYS A 373 21.59 -2.96 11.51
CA LYS A 373 21.55 -4.41 11.80
C LYS A 373 21.06 -4.74 13.21
N GLU A 374 21.23 -3.84 14.15
CA GLU A 374 20.78 -4.07 15.53
C GLU A 374 19.27 -4.07 15.63
N GLU A 375 18.60 -3.11 14.98
CA GLU A 375 17.14 -3.04 14.91
C GLU A 375 16.56 -4.28 14.22
N LEU A 376 17.14 -4.72 13.10
CA LEU A 376 16.76 -5.97 12.41
C LEU A 376 16.95 -7.18 13.33
N THR A 377 18.08 -7.25 14.06
CA THR A 377 18.38 -8.33 15.00
C THR A 377 17.35 -8.39 16.13
N VAL A 378 16.99 -7.25 16.72
CA VAL A 378 15.95 -7.14 17.76
C VAL A 378 14.60 -7.63 17.23
N GLN A 379 14.22 -7.20 16.03
CA GLN A 379 12.96 -7.60 15.42
C GLN A 379 12.92 -9.11 15.14
N MET A 380 13.99 -9.67 14.59
CA MET A 380 14.08 -11.12 14.32
C MET A 380 14.03 -11.96 15.60
N ARG A 381 14.69 -11.51 16.67
CA ARG A 381 14.58 -12.14 18.01
C ARG A 381 13.16 -12.14 18.51
N ARG A 382 12.48 -10.98 18.48
CA ARG A 382 11.09 -10.83 18.90
C ARG A 382 10.16 -11.76 18.13
N MET A 383 10.32 -11.85 16.81
CA MET A 383 9.53 -12.75 15.97
C MET A 383 9.78 -14.21 16.33
N THR A 384 11.03 -14.59 16.57
CA THR A 384 11.39 -15.95 17.00
C THR A 384 10.75 -16.28 18.35
N GLU A 385 10.85 -15.40 19.33
CA GLU A 385 10.21 -15.58 20.63
C GLU A 385 8.70 -15.74 20.50
N THR A 386 8.06 -14.94 19.65
CA THR A 386 6.63 -15.03 19.37
C THR A 386 6.25 -16.40 18.81
N VAL A 387 6.96 -16.89 17.81
CA VAL A 387 6.70 -18.22 17.20
C VAL A 387 6.85 -19.35 18.23
N PHE A 388 7.87 -19.28 19.09
CA PHE A 388 8.11 -20.31 20.10
C PHE A 388 7.24 -20.17 21.36
N ALA A 389 6.67 -19.01 21.62
CA ALA A 389 5.68 -18.81 22.68
C ALA A 389 4.30 -19.38 22.35
N TRP A 390 4.02 -19.66 21.08
CA TRP A 390 2.79 -20.33 20.68
C TRP A 390 2.78 -21.76 21.21
N GLN A 391 1.85 -22.04 22.15
CA GLN A 391 1.78 -23.34 22.82
C GLN A 391 0.96 -24.35 22.01
N ASP A 392 1.41 -25.60 21.96
CA ASP A 392 0.64 -26.70 21.39
C ASP A 392 -0.74 -26.80 22.09
N GLY A 393 -1.82 -26.65 21.35
CA GLY A 393 -3.19 -26.78 21.82
C GLY A 393 -3.84 -25.54 22.45
N LYS A 394 -3.10 -24.50 22.76
CA LYS A 394 -3.65 -23.16 23.00
C LYS A 394 -3.30 -22.28 21.81
N ARG A 395 -4.07 -22.39 20.75
CA ARG A 395 -4.05 -21.39 19.70
C ARG A 395 -4.24 -20.03 20.35
N TYR A 396 -3.27 -19.12 20.21
CA TYR A 396 -3.58 -17.71 20.26
C TYR A 396 -4.46 -17.46 19.05
N ASP A 397 -5.75 -17.64 19.25
CA ASP A 397 -6.72 -17.42 18.20
C ASP A 397 -7.17 -15.97 18.31
N ALA A 398 -6.43 -15.08 17.63
CA ALA A 398 -6.82 -13.68 17.53
C ALA A 398 -8.28 -13.52 17.07
N VAL A 399 -8.79 -14.47 16.29
CA VAL A 399 -10.18 -14.50 15.85
C VAL A 399 -11.10 -14.87 17.02
N GLU A 400 -10.70 -15.80 17.88
CA GLU A 400 -11.46 -16.20 19.05
C GLU A 400 -11.45 -15.10 20.12
N GLU A 401 -10.31 -14.49 20.39
CA GLU A 401 -10.23 -13.32 21.26
C GLU A 401 -11.03 -12.12 20.75
N ILE A 402 -11.00 -11.87 19.43
CA ILE A 402 -11.84 -10.82 18.83
C ILE A 402 -13.32 -11.17 18.97
N ARG A 403 -13.70 -12.43 18.83
CA ARG A 403 -15.08 -12.85 19.08
C ARG A 403 -15.51 -12.59 20.52
N ASP A 404 -14.67 -12.96 21.46
CA ASP A 404 -14.94 -12.75 22.90
C ASP A 404 -14.97 -11.26 23.24
N TYR A 405 -14.04 -10.49 22.69
CA TYR A 405 -14.03 -9.04 22.83
C TYR A 405 -15.30 -8.40 22.27
N VAL A 406 -15.73 -8.77 21.08
CA VAL A 406 -16.99 -8.26 20.47
C VAL A 406 -18.19 -8.61 21.32
N GLN A 407 -18.25 -9.79 21.92
CA GLN A 407 -19.36 -10.18 22.80
C GLN A 407 -19.44 -9.35 24.08
N GLN A 408 -18.29 -8.89 24.60
CA GLN A 408 -18.21 -8.10 25.82
C GLN A 408 -18.34 -6.59 25.56
N HIS A 409 -17.86 -6.12 24.40
CA HIS A 409 -17.72 -4.71 24.06
C HIS A 409 -18.61 -4.26 22.89
N TYR A 410 -19.69 -5.00 22.57
CA TYR A 410 -20.55 -4.74 21.39
C TYR A 410 -21.14 -3.32 21.33
N MET A 411 -21.18 -2.59 22.44
CA MET A 411 -21.66 -1.22 22.54
C MET A 411 -20.65 -0.18 22.02
N GLU A 412 -19.36 -0.53 21.97
CA GLU A 412 -18.28 0.36 21.53
C GLU A 412 -18.24 0.50 20.01
N ASP A 413 -17.48 1.46 19.49
CA ASP A 413 -17.22 1.58 18.06
C ASP A 413 -16.29 0.44 17.60
N LEU A 414 -16.88 -0.65 17.15
CA LEU A 414 -16.20 -1.85 16.68
C LEU A 414 -16.16 -1.90 15.16
N SER A 415 -15.31 -1.08 14.55
CA SER A 415 -14.97 -1.24 13.14
C SER A 415 -13.88 -2.32 12.96
N VAL A 416 -13.85 -2.95 11.78
CA VAL A 416 -12.77 -3.92 11.44
C VAL A 416 -11.40 -3.26 11.59
N ALA A 417 -11.27 -1.98 11.20
CA ALA A 417 -10.03 -1.22 11.33
C ALA A 417 -9.65 -0.98 12.80
N CYS A 418 -10.62 -0.69 13.66
CA CYS A 418 -10.39 -0.53 15.11
C CYS A 418 -9.90 -1.83 15.74
N LEU A 419 -10.57 -2.95 15.46
CA LEU A 419 -10.19 -4.26 15.96
C LEU A 419 -8.83 -4.71 15.42
N ALA A 420 -8.58 -4.50 14.13
CA ALA A 420 -7.28 -4.80 13.53
C ALA A 420 -6.15 -4.02 14.21
N ARG A 421 -6.32 -2.73 14.47
CA ARG A 421 -5.35 -1.90 15.20
C ARG A 421 -5.15 -2.40 16.63
N LYS A 422 -6.24 -2.71 17.34
CA LYS A 422 -6.19 -3.19 18.73
C LYS A 422 -5.40 -4.49 18.88
N TYR A 423 -5.57 -5.40 17.90
CA TYR A 423 -4.92 -6.72 17.89
C TYR A 423 -3.66 -6.76 17.02
N HIS A 424 -3.15 -5.60 16.57
CA HIS A 424 -1.98 -5.47 15.70
C HIS A 424 -2.06 -6.33 14.43
N LEU A 425 -3.24 -6.39 13.82
CA LEU A 425 -3.53 -7.13 12.61
C LEU A 425 -3.78 -6.17 11.43
N ASN A 426 -3.53 -6.67 10.21
CA ASN A 426 -4.00 -5.98 9.01
C ASN A 426 -5.53 -6.15 8.88
N ALA A 427 -6.26 -5.06 8.58
CA ALA A 427 -7.73 -5.08 8.50
C ALA A 427 -8.27 -6.02 7.41
N THR A 428 -7.59 -6.13 6.28
CA THR A 428 -7.95 -7.02 5.17
C THR A 428 -7.76 -8.48 5.58
N TYR A 429 -6.64 -8.77 6.23
CA TYR A 429 -6.34 -10.07 6.79
C TYR A 429 -7.40 -10.49 7.83
N LEU A 430 -7.66 -9.64 8.83
CA LEU A 430 -8.68 -9.91 9.85
C LEU A 430 -10.05 -10.23 9.21
N SER A 431 -10.45 -9.44 8.21
CA SER A 431 -11.72 -9.67 7.49
C SER A 431 -11.77 -11.03 6.81
N SER A 432 -10.68 -11.42 6.15
CA SER A 432 -10.60 -12.68 5.39
C SER A 432 -10.59 -13.89 6.33
N VAL A 433 -9.73 -13.87 7.34
CA VAL A 433 -9.59 -15.00 8.30
C VAL A 433 -10.83 -15.15 9.15
N PHE A 434 -11.42 -14.04 9.62
CA PHE A 434 -12.64 -14.11 10.38
C PHE A 434 -13.79 -14.74 9.56
N LYS A 435 -13.94 -14.34 8.30
CA LYS A 435 -14.95 -14.89 7.40
C LYS A 435 -14.70 -16.37 7.08
N GLU A 436 -13.45 -16.76 6.83
CA GLU A 436 -13.09 -18.15 6.55
C GLU A 436 -13.40 -19.09 7.74
N ARG A 437 -13.05 -18.66 8.95
CA ARG A 437 -13.24 -19.47 10.16
C ARG A 437 -14.68 -19.50 10.69
N ASN A 438 -15.41 -18.41 10.53
CA ASN A 438 -16.77 -18.29 11.08
C ASN A 438 -17.86 -18.38 10.01
N ASN A 439 -17.53 -18.53 8.73
CA ASN A 439 -18.44 -18.49 7.59
C ASN A 439 -19.32 -17.21 7.53
N ILE A 440 -18.94 -16.17 8.25
CA ILE A 440 -19.65 -14.88 8.32
C ILE A 440 -18.64 -13.74 8.42
N ALA A 441 -18.93 -12.62 7.75
CA ALA A 441 -18.09 -11.44 7.85
C ALA A 441 -18.09 -10.88 9.29
N LEU A 442 -16.96 -10.33 9.75
CA LEU A 442 -16.82 -9.77 11.10
C LEU A 442 -17.84 -8.65 11.37
N SER A 443 -18.11 -7.78 10.39
CA SER A 443 -19.14 -6.74 10.49
C SER A 443 -20.56 -7.34 10.71
N SER A 444 -20.88 -8.41 9.99
CA SER A 444 -22.16 -9.10 10.13
C SER A 444 -22.25 -9.84 11.48
N TYR A 445 -21.14 -10.35 11.99
CA TYR A 445 -21.07 -10.94 13.32
C TYR A 445 -21.35 -9.92 14.42
N ILE A 446 -20.70 -8.73 14.35
CA ILE A 446 -20.95 -7.61 15.29
C ILE A 446 -22.42 -7.18 15.22
N GLU A 447 -22.96 -7.02 14.01
CA GLU A 447 -24.37 -6.68 13.80
C GLU A 447 -25.30 -7.71 14.44
N GLY A 448 -25.04 -9.01 14.24
CA GLY A 448 -25.81 -10.10 14.83
C GLY A 448 -25.82 -10.05 16.36
N ILE A 449 -24.66 -9.85 16.99
CA ILE A 449 -24.57 -9.72 18.46
C ILE A 449 -25.41 -8.54 18.95
N ARG A 450 -25.29 -7.37 18.31
CA ARG A 450 -26.07 -6.17 18.64
C ARG A 450 -27.57 -6.40 18.52
N MET A 451 -28.02 -7.10 17.46
CA MET A 451 -29.43 -7.40 17.23
C MET A 451 -30.00 -8.39 18.26
N GLU A 452 -29.23 -9.41 18.63
CA GLU A 452 -29.64 -10.35 19.68
C GLU A 452 -29.74 -9.67 21.05
N LYS A 453 -28.84 -8.74 21.37
CA LYS A 453 -28.91 -7.93 22.59
C LYS A 453 -30.11 -6.96 22.54
N ALA A 454 -30.35 -6.31 21.39
CA ALA A 454 -31.50 -5.44 21.19
C ALA A 454 -32.84 -6.18 21.37
N LYS A 455 -32.96 -7.41 20.87
CA LYS A 455 -34.16 -8.24 21.08
C LYS A 455 -34.47 -8.45 22.55
N LYS A 456 -33.45 -8.65 23.39
CA LYS A 456 -33.61 -8.81 24.84
C LYS A 456 -34.05 -7.52 25.51
N ILE A 457 -33.33 -6.42 25.26
CA ILE A 457 -33.62 -5.07 25.79
C ILE A 457 -35.06 -4.65 25.45
N LEU A 458 -35.48 -4.83 24.19
CA LEU A 458 -36.83 -4.48 23.75
C LEU A 458 -37.94 -5.32 24.40
N ARG A 459 -37.67 -6.57 24.87
CA ARG A 459 -38.60 -7.40 25.60
C ARG A 459 -38.72 -7.01 27.07
N GLU A 460 -37.67 -6.46 27.66
CA GLU A 460 -37.62 -6.11 29.09
C GLU A 460 -38.29 -4.75 29.39
N ASP A 461 -38.94 -4.12 28.38
CA ASP A 461 -39.61 -2.79 28.50
C ASP A 461 -38.70 -1.66 28.93
N TRP A 462 -37.43 -1.76 28.58
CA TRP A 462 -36.40 -0.82 28.93
C TRP A 462 -36.40 0.39 27.97
N GLY A 463 -36.82 1.53 28.47
CA GLY A 463 -36.67 2.81 27.76
C GLY A 463 -37.44 2.94 26.43
N ASN A 464 -37.10 3.95 25.66
CA ASN A 464 -37.61 4.15 24.30
C ASN A 464 -36.72 3.46 23.25
N ILE A 465 -37.15 3.46 21.99
CA ILE A 465 -36.40 2.79 20.89
C ILE A 465 -35.03 3.45 20.66
N THR A 466 -34.92 4.74 20.89
CA THR A 466 -33.65 5.48 20.76
C THR A 466 -32.66 5.04 21.84
N GLU A 467 -33.14 4.90 23.08
CA GLU A 467 -32.32 4.38 24.19
C GLU A 467 -31.88 2.95 23.95
N ALA A 468 -32.77 2.11 23.43
CA ALA A 468 -32.44 0.73 23.08
C ALA A 468 -31.38 0.67 21.94
N ALA A 469 -31.46 1.57 20.96
CA ALA A 469 -30.45 1.69 19.89
C ALA A 469 -29.07 2.07 20.46
N MET A 470 -29.03 3.08 21.33
CA MET A 470 -27.79 3.55 21.99
C MET A 470 -27.19 2.45 22.87
N ALA A 471 -28.01 1.73 23.62
CA ALA A 471 -27.58 0.64 24.50
C ALA A 471 -26.95 -0.56 23.75
N VAL A 472 -27.13 -0.64 22.44
CA VAL A 472 -26.49 -1.67 21.60
C VAL A 472 -25.49 -1.10 20.60
N GLY A 473 -25.07 0.15 20.78
CA GLY A 473 -23.97 0.77 20.02
C GLY A 473 -24.38 1.37 18.69
N TYR A 474 -25.64 1.83 18.53
CA TYR A 474 -26.09 2.61 17.39
C TYR A 474 -26.34 4.06 17.79
N SER A 475 -25.64 4.98 17.14
CA SER A 475 -25.85 6.42 17.33
C SER A 475 -27.11 6.95 16.63
N ASP A 476 -27.57 6.29 15.57
CA ASP A 476 -28.78 6.63 14.81
C ASP A 476 -29.88 5.59 15.00
N ALA A 477 -30.99 6.00 15.64
CA ALA A 477 -32.13 5.15 15.90
C ALA A 477 -32.92 4.78 14.62
N ASN A 478 -32.86 5.60 13.56
CA ASN A 478 -33.50 5.28 12.28
C ASN A 478 -32.72 4.18 11.55
N TYR A 479 -31.40 4.29 11.55
CA TYR A 479 -30.54 3.24 11.01
C TYR A 479 -30.70 1.93 11.78
N PHE A 480 -30.67 1.98 13.11
CA PHE A 480 -30.97 0.83 13.96
C PHE A 480 -32.31 0.18 13.60
N THR A 481 -33.37 0.97 13.40
CA THR A 481 -34.70 0.46 13.06
C THR A 481 -34.70 -0.29 11.72
N LYS A 482 -33.96 0.19 10.72
CA LYS A 482 -33.79 -0.49 9.42
C LYS A 482 -33.06 -1.82 9.58
N VAL A 483 -31.93 -1.80 10.28
CA VAL A 483 -31.09 -3.00 10.52
C VAL A 483 -31.87 -4.04 11.32
N PHE A 484 -32.57 -3.62 12.39
CA PHE A 484 -33.37 -4.51 13.23
C PHE A 484 -34.51 -5.16 12.43
N LYS A 485 -35.21 -4.39 11.58
CA LYS A 485 -36.23 -4.94 10.70
C LYS A 485 -35.66 -5.92 9.67
N LYS A 486 -34.50 -5.62 9.11
CA LYS A 486 -33.81 -6.53 8.17
C LYS A 486 -33.43 -7.85 8.85
N TYR A 487 -32.98 -7.80 10.10
CA TYR A 487 -32.52 -8.96 10.85
C TYR A 487 -33.67 -9.83 11.40
N THR A 488 -34.74 -9.20 11.89
CA THR A 488 -35.85 -9.88 12.58
C THR A 488 -37.14 -10.04 11.76
N GLY A 489 -37.23 -9.33 10.63
CA GLY A 489 -38.47 -9.22 9.84
C GLY A 489 -39.48 -8.20 10.40
N MET A 490 -39.25 -7.65 11.59
CA MET A 490 -40.18 -6.74 12.29
C MET A 490 -39.47 -5.48 12.73
N THR A 491 -40.22 -4.36 12.81
CA THR A 491 -39.67 -3.14 13.41
C THR A 491 -39.50 -3.33 14.93
N PRO A 492 -38.58 -2.58 15.60
CA PRO A 492 -38.41 -2.62 17.05
C PRO A 492 -39.70 -2.38 17.82
N ARG A 493 -40.58 -1.52 17.30
CA ARG A 493 -41.90 -1.23 17.87
C ARG A 493 -42.89 -2.41 17.77
N GLN A 494 -42.82 -3.10 16.64
CA GLN A 494 -43.61 -4.32 16.45
C GLN A 494 -43.10 -5.46 17.34
N TRP A 495 -41.76 -5.64 17.39
CA TRP A 495 -41.13 -6.65 18.23
C TRP A 495 -41.47 -6.51 19.71
N ARG A 496 -41.48 -5.26 20.23
CA ARG A 496 -41.89 -4.97 21.63
C ARG A 496 -43.32 -5.40 21.92
N LYS A 497 -44.23 -5.40 20.94
CA LYS A 497 -45.63 -5.80 21.10
C LYS A 497 -45.87 -7.30 20.99
N THR A 498 -44.85 -8.09 20.67
CA THR A 498 -44.94 -9.57 20.58
C THR A 498 -44.71 -10.28 21.91
N LYS A 499 -44.86 -9.57 23.04
CA LYS A 499 -44.87 -10.12 24.39
C LYS A 499 -46.00 -11.07 24.60
#